data_e8243c091a91f4cb5aa7f9ce24e80589
#
_entry.id   e8243c091a91f4cb5aa7f9ce24e80589
#
_cell.length_a   1.000
_cell.length_b   1.000
_cell.length_c   1.000
_cell.angle_alpha   90.00
_cell.angle_beta   90.00
_cell.angle_gamma   90.00
#
_symmetry.space_group_name_H-M   'P 1'
#
loop_
_entity.id
_entity.type
_entity.pdbx_description
1 polymer ?
#
loop_
_entity_poly.entity_id
_entity_poly.type
_entity_poly.pdbx_seq_one_letter_code
_entity_poly.pdbx_strand_id
1 'polypeptide(L)'
;LADYVSCALGRKHALKVKPITRQDLIEQWLDQFREMLEASATIGLPPFGGVHDIREAVRTAVPPHCLEPEELAIVAETLDATHAIVNWADSLNEDAIQLKTLCQSIGDFKTIADTLRRIVDGNGEVRDDASAKLRSVRTEIANAQIKIGHVVDRLLRDRHVTRWLHYPEATFHNDRLVLPLAAEHRGRIPGIIHRSSDSGATLFVEPAEAVELNNRIIELRYEERTEITRLLLHATRQLFLNHQAILETLDALAVLDLIVAKVRFARNYELACPQLSSDGTLRLYAARHPLLIEMQKEAQKRSEHRDVVPIDVRLGDDFDVLVITGPNTGGKTVAIKTVALSCLMAQAGLPIPANEGSTVPVYKDIFVDVGDEQSLQQSLSTFSSHLKQLMIMLTRAKPTTLVLIDELGAGTDPDEGAAIGQAIVRELLQRRCPAMVTTHLGALKSLAYVEPRAENACVEFDHKTLQPTYRLLIGEPGTSNAINIAQRLGLPPKIIAVARQHLSESHLQLTRAIRGTLQSRRQAEKARAEAEAAKRQNEKEKIAAQRELHALQEKKKEFQKWVETVSSLRPGDRVHVRRFDRSGQIVRVQLHKQMAVVNMGAVEMEVPLRELSCLPPSND
;
A
#
# COMPACT_ATOMS: atom_id res chain seq x y z
N LEU A 1 2.22 -5.81 4.32
CA LEU A 1 2.06 -4.46 3.75
C LEU A 1 3.11 -4.19 2.66
N ALA A 2 4.38 -4.57 2.88
CA ALA A 2 5.46 -4.36 1.92
C ALA A 2 5.27 -5.08 0.56
N ASP A 3 4.42 -6.09 0.49
CA ASP A 3 4.10 -6.81 -0.75
C ASP A 3 2.95 -6.15 -1.54
N TYR A 4 2.33 -5.12 -1.00
CA TYR A 4 1.23 -4.37 -1.61
C TYR A 4 1.66 -3.02 -2.21
N VAL A 5 2.92 -2.62 -2.02
CA VAL A 5 3.47 -1.40 -2.62
C VAL A 5 3.67 -1.56 -4.13
N SER A 6 3.68 -0.45 -4.83
CA SER A 6 3.86 -0.40 -6.28
C SER A 6 5.34 -0.27 -6.67
N CYS A 7 6.16 0.36 -5.82
CA CYS A 7 7.56 0.69 -6.13
C CYS A 7 8.51 0.51 -4.93
N ALA A 8 9.80 0.52 -5.21
CA ALA A 8 10.84 0.35 -4.20
C ALA A 8 10.84 1.46 -3.13
N LEU A 9 10.38 2.66 -3.48
CA LEU A 9 10.28 3.80 -2.55
C LEU A 9 9.31 3.51 -1.41
N GLY A 10 8.09 3.08 -1.74
CA GLY A 10 7.06 2.72 -0.76
C GLY A 10 7.44 1.51 0.09
N ARG A 11 8.19 0.54 -0.47
CA ARG A 11 8.63 -0.65 0.28
C ARG A 11 9.49 -0.31 1.49
N LYS A 12 10.41 0.64 1.35
CA LYS A 12 11.24 1.12 2.47
C LYS A 12 10.40 1.74 3.59
N HIS A 13 9.33 2.48 3.24
CA HIS A 13 8.39 3.06 4.18
C HIS A 13 7.50 2.00 4.84
N ALA A 14 6.98 1.05 4.07
CA ALA A 14 6.15 -0.04 4.58
C ALA A 14 6.85 -0.90 5.65
N LEU A 15 8.16 -1.16 5.49
CA LEU A 15 8.96 -1.91 6.46
C LEU A 15 9.27 -1.12 7.75
N LYS A 16 9.08 0.20 7.74
CA LYS A 16 9.31 1.07 8.91
C LYS A 16 8.04 1.43 9.66
N VAL A 17 6.88 0.95 9.21
CA VAL A 17 5.59 1.20 9.88
C VAL A 17 5.64 0.63 11.29
N LYS A 18 5.31 1.46 12.27
CA LYS A 18 5.26 1.09 13.69
C LYS A 18 4.17 1.89 14.40
N PRO A 19 3.59 1.36 15.50
CA PRO A 19 2.63 2.10 16.29
C PRO A 19 3.27 3.31 16.95
N ILE A 20 2.50 4.38 17.07
CA ILE A 20 2.86 5.62 17.75
C ILE A 20 1.76 6.05 18.72
N THR A 21 2.04 7.04 19.56
CA THR A 21 1.10 7.56 20.56
C THR A 21 0.65 9.02 20.30
N ARG A 22 1.02 9.58 19.15
CA ARG A 22 0.59 10.91 18.71
C ARG A 22 -0.73 10.81 17.97
N GLN A 23 -1.80 11.18 18.65
CA GLN A 23 -3.17 11.08 18.13
C GLN A 23 -3.35 11.88 16.82
N ASP A 24 -2.83 13.10 16.77
CA ASP A 24 -2.88 13.98 15.59
C ASP A 24 -2.33 13.32 14.31
N LEU A 25 -1.18 12.64 14.43
CA LEU A 25 -0.58 11.94 13.30
C LEU A 25 -1.34 10.67 12.93
N ILE A 26 -1.86 9.93 13.92
CA ILE A 26 -2.65 8.73 13.66
C ILE A 26 -3.93 9.11 12.91
N GLU A 27 -4.63 10.16 13.36
CA GLU A 27 -5.82 10.69 12.68
C GLU A 27 -5.51 11.08 11.24
N GLN A 28 -4.44 11.85 11.01
CA GLN A 28 -3.99 12.22 9.68
C GLN A 28 -3.74 10.99 8.78
N TRP A 29 -3.07 9.96 9.30
CA TRP A 29 -2.79 8.74 8.52
C TRP A 29 -4.05 7.92 8.21
N LEU A 30 -5.01 7.89 9.12
CA LEU A 30 -6.31 7.24 8.91
C LEU A 30 -7.18 8.04 7.94
N ASP A 31 -7.13 9.37 7.99
CA ASP A 31 -7.84 10.23 7.03
C ASP A 31 -7.27 10.09 5.62
N GLN A 32 -5.94 10.11 5.47
CA GLN A 32 -5.27 9.82 4.18
C GLN A 32 -5.69 8.46 3.62
N PHE A 33 -5.79 7.43 4.48
CA PHE A 33 -6.26 6.12 4.05
C PHE A 33 -7.73 6.16 3.60
N ARG A 34 -8.60 6.86 4.34
CA ARG A 34 -10.05 6.99 4.04
C ARG A 34 -10.26 7.72 2.72
N GLU A 35 -9.59 8.84 2.54
CA GLU A 35 -9.65 9.63 1.31
C GLU A 35 -9.13 8.81 0.10
N MET A 36 -8.03 8.05 0.25
CA MET A 36 -7.51 7.19 -0.81
C MET A 36 -8.46 6.02 -1.12
N LEU A 37 -9.12 5.46 -0.12
CA LEU A 37 -10.11 4.40 -0.33
C LEU A 37 -11.29 4.92 -1.17
N GLU A 38 -11.78 6.13 -0.90
CA GLU A 38 -12.83 6.80 -1.66
C GLU A 38 -12.37 7.19 -3.08
N ALA A 39 -11.19 7.81 -3.20
CA ALA A 39 -10.60 8.14 -4.50
C ALA A 39 -10.43 6.89 -5.37
N SER A 40 -10.00 5.78 -4.78
CA SER A 40 -9.81 4.52 -5.49
C SER A 40 -11.11 3.90 -6.03
N ALA A 41 -12.26 4.28 -5.49
CA ALA A 41 -13.58 3.84 -5.97
C ALA A 41 -14.13 4.74 -7.10
N THR A 42 -13.71 6.00 -7.18
CA THR A 42 -14.22 7.00 -8.13
C THR A 42 -13.30 7.20 -9.33
N ILE A 43 -12.03 7.48 -9.08
CA ILE A 43 -11.03 7.82 -10.12
C ILE A 43 -9.93 6.75 -10.27
N GLY A 44 -9.94 5.71 -9.41
CA GLY A 44 -8.90 4.69 -9.38
C GLY A 44 -7.68 5.06 -8.53
N LEU A 45 -6.72 4.14 -8.44
CA LEU A 45 -5.47 4.36 -7.72
C LEU A 45 -4.47 5.15 -8.60
N PRO A 46 -3.55 5.93 -7.99
CA PRO A 46 -2.54 6.67 -8.75
C PRO A 46 -1.63 5.72 -9.55
N PRO A 47 -1.21 6.12 -10.77
CA PRO A 47 -0.41 5.30 -11.67
C PRO A 47 1.07 5.33 -11.27
N PHE A 48 1.57 4.29 -10.62
CA PHE A 48 2.98 4.15 -10.21
C PHE A 48 3.86 3.44 -11.26
N GLY A 49 3.34 3.12 -12.44
CA GLY A 49 4.14 2.53 -13.52
C GLY A 49 5.29 3.47 -13.90
N GLY A 50 6.51 2.94 -13.98
CA GLY A 50 7.71 3.73 -14.31
C GLY A 50 8.34 4.51 -13.16
N VAL A 51 7.82 4.42 -11.92
CA VAL A 51 8.46 5.04 -10.75
C VAL A 51 9.56 4.15 -10.20
N HIS A 52 10.81 4.62 -10.29
CA HIS A 52 12.01 3.97 -9.76
C HIS A 52 12.63 4.76 -8.60
N ASP A 53 13.47 4.10 -7.79
CA ASP A 53 14.25 4.81 -6.75
C ASP A 53 15.49 5.46 -7.38
N ILE A 54 15.33 6.67 -7.87
CA ILE A 54 16.38 7.45 -8.53
C ILE A 54 17.17 8.35 -7.56
N ARG A 55 17.02 8.19 -6.25
CA ARG A 55 17.66 9.04 -5.24
C ARG A 55 19.18 9.07 -5.37
N GLU A 56 19.79 7.93 -5.68
CA GLU A 56 21.24 7.83 -5.86
C GLU A 56 21.69 8.60 -7.10
N ALA A 57 21.06 8.37 -8.25
CA ALA A 57 21.36 9.09 -9.49
C ALA A 57 21.19 10.61 -9.31
N VAL A 58 20.12 11.07 -8.65
CA VAL A 58 19.90 12.51 -8.39
C VAL A 58 20.96 13.10 -7.47
N ARG A 59 21.44 12.37 -6.46
CA ARG A 59 22.48 12.82 -5.53
C ARG A 59 23.86 12.85 -6.16
N THR A 60 24.15 11.92 -7.07
CA THR A 60 25.44 11.84 -7.80
C THR A 60 25.47 12.78 -9.00
N ALA A 61 24.34 13.33 -9.42
CA ALA A 61 24.23 14.28 -10.54
C ALA A 61 24.85 15.65 -10.22
N VAL A 62 26.12 15.68 -9.78
CA VAL A 62 26.87 16.89 -9.41
C VAL A 62 27.97 17.16 -10.45
N PRO A 63 27.88 18.22 -11.24
CA PRO A 63 28.95 18.57 -12.21
C PRO A 63 30.32 18.69 -11.53
N PRO A 64 31.43 18.22 -12.12
CA PRO A 64 31.56 17.75 -13.52
C PRO A 64 31.20 16.29 -13.79
N HIS A 65 30.68 15.56 -12.80
CA HIS A 65 30.22 14.18 -13.01
C HIS A 65 29.04 14.15 -13.99
N CYS A 66 29.09 13.23 -14.94
CA CYS A 66 27.99 12.93 -15.87
C CYS A 66 27.30 11.65 -15.44
N LEU A 67 25.97 11.65 -15.43
CA LEU A 67 25.20 10.40 -15.36
C LEU A 67 25.32 9.64 -16.67
N GLU A 68 25.34 8.31 -16.56
CA GLU A 68 25.32 7.44 -17.72
C GLU A 68 23.96 7.48 -18.45
N PRO A 69 23.94 7.20 -19.76
CA PRO A 69 22.68 7.26 -20.52
C PRO A 69 21.57 6.38 -19.97
N GLU A 70 21.89 5.19 -19.44
CA GLU A 70 20.95 4.28 -18.80
C GLU A 70 20.33 4.87 -17.54
N GLU A 71 21.13 5.56 -16.72
CA GLU A 71 20.65 6.24 -15.52
C GLU A 71 19.70 7.39 -15.89
N LEU A 72 20.05 8.16 -16.93
CA LEU A 72 19.20 9.25 -17.44
C LEU A 72 17.87 8.74 -17.99
N ALA A 73 17.85 7.57 -18.63
CA ALA A 73 16.62 6.95 -19.14
C ALA A 73 15.67 6.57 -17.98
N ILE A 74 16.20 5.95 -16.92
CA ILE A 74 15.43 5.58 -15.72
C ILE A 74 14.91 6.85 -15.00
N VAL A 75 15.74 7.89 -14.92
CA VAL A 75 15.33 9.18 -14.37
C VAL A 75 14.21 9.79 -15.19
N ALA A 76 14.33 9.81 -16.52
CA ALA A 76 13.31 10.34 -17.41
C ALA A 76 11.98 9.60 -17.27
N GLU A 77 12.01 8.27 -17.17
CA GLU A 77 10.82 7.45 -16.95
C GLU A 77 10.14 7.78 -15.63
N THR A 78 10.92 7.94 -14.56
CA THR A 78 10.38 8.29 -13.24
C THR A 78 9.78 9.70 -13.24
N LEU A 79 10.43 10.68 -13.88
CA LEU A 79 9.90 12.05 -13.97
C LEU A 79 8.63 12.14 -14.84
N ASP A 80 8.51 11.33 -15.89
CA ASP A 80 7.25 11.20 -16.65
C ASP A 80 6.13 10.61 -15.77
N ALA A 81 6.45 9.59 -14.97
CA ALA A 81 5.48 8.99 -14.05
C ALA A 81 5.01 10.00 -12.98
N THR A 82 5.87 10.92 -12.51
CA THR A 82 5.43 12.00 -11.59
C THR A 82 4.37 12.88 -12.22
N HIS A 83 4.52 13.26 -13.49
CA HIS A 83 3.51 14.03 -14.22
C HIS A 83 2.15 13.31 -14.27
N ALA A 84 2.14 12.01 -14.54
CA ALA A 84 0.90 11.23 -14.53
C ALA A 84 0.22 11.19 -13.14
N ILE A 85 1.02 11.14 -12.06
CA ILE A 85 0.51 11.17 -10.68
C ILE A 85 -0.02 12.57 -10.33
N VAL A 86 0.62 13.65 -10.77
CA VAL A 86 0.11 15.03 -10.60
C VAL A 86 -1.26 15.18 -11.29
N ASN A 87 -1.40 14.73 -12.54
CA ASN A 87 -2.69 14.76 -13.24
C ASN A 87 -3.78 13.93 -12.54
N TRP A 88 -3.39 12.80 -11.93
CA TRP A 88 -4.30 12.03 -11.08
C TRP A 88 -4.70 12.82 -9.83
N ALA A 89 -3.76 13.50 -9.18
CA ALA A 89 -4.01 14.31 -7.98
C ALA A 89 -4.95 15.49 -8.26
N ASP A 90 -4.85 16.11 -9.43
CA ASP A 90 -5.76 17.19 -9.87
C ASP A 90 -7.21 16.71 -10.06
N SER A 91 -7.40 15.40 -10.25
CA SER A 91 -8.72 14.78 -10.38
C SER A 91 -9.36 14.42 -9.02
N LEU A 92 -8.67 14.64 -7.90
CA LEU A 92 -9.19 14.38 -6.55
C LEU A 92 -10.33 15.34 -6.20
N ASN A 93 -11.35 14.82 -5.52
CA ASN A 93 -12.45 15.63 -4.99
C ASN A 93 -11.95 16.70 -4.00
N GLU A 94 -12.70 17.79 -3.85
CA GLU A 94 -12.35 18.88 -2.94
C GLU A 94 -12.23 18.41 -1.48
N ASP A 95 -12.98 17.40 -1.08
CA ASP A 95 -13.00 16.83 0.27
C ASP A 95 -11.75 16.01 0.62
N ALA A 96 -10.91 15.63 -0.37
CA ALA A 96 -9.68 14.88 -0.16
C ALA A 96 -8.53 15.80 0.30
N ILE A 97 -8.69 16.47 1.42
CA ILE A 97 -7.80 17.54 1.91
C ILE A 97 -6.40 17.00 2.22
N GLN A 98 -6.32 15.86 2.92
CA GLN A 98 -5.05 15.29 3.35
C GLN A 98 -4.22 14.75 2.16
N LEU A 99 -4.88 14.12 1.18
CA LEU A 99 -4.21 13.66 -0.04
C LEU A 99 -3.77 14.83 -0.91
N LYS A 100 -4.61 15.85 -1.09
CA LYS A 100 -4.23 17.05 -1.84
C LYS A 100 -3.03 17.75 -1.21
N THR A 101 -3.01 17.89 0.12
CA THR A 101 -1.88 18.46 0.85
C THR A 101 -0.59 17.65 0.63
N LEU A 102 -0.67 16.32 0.65
CA LEU A 102 0.47 15.46 0.34
C LEU A 102 0.90 15.63 -1.12
N CYS A 103 -0.02 15.63 -2.06
CA CYS A 103 0.25 15.71 -3.49
C CYS A 103 0.82 17.09 -3.91
N GLN A 104 0.57 18.17 -3.17
CA GLN A 104 1.20 19.48 -3.39
C GLN A 104 2.73 19.43 -3.26
N SER A 105 3.27 18.44 -2.55
CA SER A 105 4.72 18.20 -2.44
C SER A 105 5.30 17.43 -3.62
N ILE A 106 4.47 16.97 -4.57
CA ILE A 106 4.89 16.25 -5.77
C ILE A 106 5.05 17.27 -6.90
N GLY A 107 6.29 17.47 -7.33
CA GLY A 107 6.60 18.38 -8.43
C GLY A 107 6.27 17.78 -9.80
N ASP A 108 5.89 18.63 -10.75
CA ASP A 108 5.78 18.26 -12.16
C ASP A 108 7.10 18.56 -12.87
N PHE A 109 7.77 17.51 -13.33
CA PHE A 109 9.07 17.60 -14.02
C PHE A 109 8.98 17.21 -15.50
N LYS A 110 7.80 17.35 -16.11
CA LYS A 110 7.57 16.97 -17.51
C LYS A 110 8.57 17.60 -18.46
N THR A 111 8.88 18.87 -18.27
CA THR A 111 9.85 19.60 -19.12
C THR A 111 11.27 19.05 -19.01
N ILE A 112 11.67 18.59 -17.83
CA ILE A 112 12.96 17.93 -17.62
C ILE A 112 12.94 16.55 -18.28
N ALA A 113 11.90 15.75 -18.02
CA ALA A 113 11.75 14.44 -18.64
C ALA A 113 11.81 14.51 -20.17
N ASP A 114 11.08 15.46 -20.78
CA ASP A 114 11.11 15.68 -22.24
C ASP A 114 12.51 16.06 -22.74
N THR A 115 13.27 16.84 -21.95
CA THR A 115 14.66 17.19 -22.29
C THR A 115 15.56 15.96 -22.25
N LEU A 116 15.42 15.11 -21.22
CA LEU A 116 16.18 13.87 -21.11
C LEU A 116 15.83 12.90 -22.27
N ARG A 117 14.55 12.73 -22.59
CA ARG A 117 14.09 11.85 -23.68
C ARG A 117 14.50 12.31 -25.07
N ARG A 118 14.83 13.59 -25.26
CA ARG A 118 15.47 14.08 -26.50
C ARG A 118 16.92 13.64 -26.60
N ILE A 119 17.60 13.39 -25.48
CA ILE A 119 19.00 13.02 -25.44
C ILE A 119 19.17 11.50 -25.43
N VAL A 120 18.39 10.79 -24.59
CA VAL A 120 18.45 9.33 -24.42
C VAL A 120 17.13 8.67 -24.80
N ASP A 121 17.21 7.48 -25.36
CA ASP A 121 16.03 6.66 -25.64
C ASP A 121 15.62 5.79 -24.43
N GLY A 122 14.56 4.97 -24.59
CA GLY A 122 14.07 4.09 -23.53
C GLY A 122 15.02 2.91 -23.20
N ASN A 123 15.99 2.62 -24.06
CA ASN A 123 16.98 1.56 -23.84
C ASN A 123 18.25 2.07 -23.16
N GLY A 124 18.35 3.37 -22.92
CA GLY A 124 19.54 3.99 -22.35
C GLY A 124 20.63 4.29 -23.38
N GLU A 125 20.28 4.45 -24.64
CA GLU A 125 21.21 4.87 -25.68
C GLU A 125 21.02 6.35 -26.04
N VAL A 126 22.14 7.03 -26.36
CA VAL A 126 22.07 8.41 -26.83
C VAL A 126 21.52 8.43 -28.25
N ARG A 127 20.39 9.13 -28.44
CA ARG A 127 19.70 9.20 -29.72
C ARG A 127 20.55 9.83 -30.82
N ASP A 128 20.41 9.33 -32.03
CA ASP A 128 21.13 9.87 -33.18
C ASP A 128 20.76 11.34 -33.48
N ASP A 129 19.55 11.72 -33.14
CA ASP A 129 19.01 13.06 -33.36
C ASP A 129 19.02 13.94 -32.12
N ALA A 130 19.75 13.52 -31.04
CA ALA A 130 19.86 14.31 -29.81
C ALA A 130 20.41 15.72 -30.02
N SER A 131 21.26 15.93 -31.04
CA SER A 131 21.61 17.25 -31.54
C SER A 131 21.86 17.22 -33.07
N ALA A 132 21.73 18.38 -33.71
CA ALA A 132 22.05 18.51 -35.15
C ALA A 132 23.51 18.12 -35.45
N LYS A 133 24.42 18.46 -34.52
CA LYS A 133 25.84 18.13 -34.64
C LYS A 133 26.10 16.63 -34.54
N LEU A 134 25.50 15.95 -33.58
CA LEU A 134 25.64 14.50 -33.39
C LEU A 134 25.10 13.74 -34.61
N ARG A 135 23.95 14.15 -35.14
CA ARG A 135 23.35 13.58 -36.35
C ARG A 135 24.29 13.73 -37.56
N SER A 136 24.88 14.93 -37.76
CA SER A 136 25.83 15.16 -38.85
C SER A 136 27.06 14.27 -38.71
N VAL A 137 27.65 14.21 -37.52
CA VAL A 137 28.86 13.40 -37.23
C VAL A 137 28.58 11.90 -37.46
N ARG A 138 27.49 11.36 -36.96
CA ARG A 138 27.12 9.94 -37.18
C ARG A 138 26.84 9.63 -38.65
N THR A 139 26.21 10.57 -39.37
CA THR A 139 25.96 10.44 -40.81
C THR A 139 27.29 10.44 -41.58
N GLU A 140 28.26 11.30 -41.21
CA GLU A 140 29.55 11.34 -41.83
C GLU A 140 30.39 10.06 -41.56
N ILE A 141 30.32 9.53 -40.33
CA ILE A 141 30.93 8.22 -39.98
C ILE A 141 30.35 7.09 -40.85
N ALA A 142 29.03 7.00 -40.95
CA ALA A 142 28.37 5.99 -41.76
C ALA A 142 28.74 6.10 -43.25
N ASN A 143 28.76 7.33 -43.78
CA ASN A 143 29.18 7.57 -45.15
C ASN A 143 30.66 7.20 -45.41
N ALA A 144 31.56 7.52 -44.46
CA ALA A 144 32.98 7.15 -44.56
C ALA A 144 33.17 5.62 -44.50
N GLN A 145 32.43 4.93 -43.62
CA GLN A 145 32.44 3.46 -43.53
C GLN A 145 31.97 2.78 -44.82
N ILE A 146 30.89 3.30 -45.44
CA ILE A 146 30.41 2.80 -46.75
C ILE A 146 31.47 2.99 -47.82
N LYS A 147 32.15 4.15 -47.88
CA LYS A 147 33.23 4.40 -48.83
C LYS A 147 34.41 3.46 -48.62
N ILE A 148 34.82 3.23 -47.38
CA ILE A 148 35.88 2.23 -47.07
C ILE A 148 35.45 0.83 -47.51
N GLY A 149 34.19 0.43 -47.24
CA GLY A 149 33.65 -0.83 -47.71
C GLY A 149 33.78 -1.00 -49.22
N HIS A 150 33.44 0.04 -49.98
CA HIS A 150 33.59 0.03 -51.45
C HIS A 150 35.06 -0.10 -51.92
N VAL A 151 36.00 0.57 -51.22
CA VAL A 151 37.43 0.44 -51.50
C VAL A 151 37.90 -0.99 -51.26
N VAL A 152 37.54 -1.55 -50.11
CA VAL A 152 37.91 -2.91 -49.72
C VAL A 152 37.28 -3.97 -50.63
N ASP A 153 35.98 -3.86 -50.94
CA ASP A 153 35.26 -4.73 -51.86
C ASP A 153 35.89 -4.75 -53.25
N ARG A 154 36.31 -3.59 -53.75
CA ARG A 154 37.00 -3.48 -55.04
C ARG A 154 38.33 -4.22 -54.97
N LEU A 155 39.12 -4.06 -53.92
CA LEU A 155 40.40 -4.76 -53.74
C LEU A 155 40.21 -6.28 -53.59
N LEU A 156 39.18 -6.72 -52.88
CA LEU A 156 38.87 -8.16 -52.72
C LEU A 156 38.32 -8.80 -54.00
N ARG A 157 37.75 -8.04 -54.96
CA ARG A 157 37.34 -8.54 -56.28
C ARG A 157 38.49 -8.63 -57.27
N ASP A 158 39.62 -7.97 -57.04
CA ASP A 158 40.82 -8.07 -57.86
C ASP A 158 41.51 -9.40 -57.62
N ARG A 159 41.54 -10.26 -58.65
CA ARG A 159 42.17 -11.58 -58.61
C ARG A 159 43.66 -11.57 -58.28
N HIS A 160 44.37 -10.47 -58.58
CA HIS A 160 45.76 -10.34 -58.24
C HIS A 160 45.92 -10.05 -56.75
N VAL A 161 45.12 -9.12 -56.20
CA VAL A 161 45.12 -8.76 -54.77
C VAL A 161 44.73 -9.96 -53.91
N THR A 162 43.66 -10.69 -54.30
CA THR A 162 43.15 -11.85 -53.55
C THR A 162 44.22 -12.93 -53.40
N ARG A 163 45.11 -13.13 -54.38
CA ARG A 163 46.21 -14.09 -54.28
C ARG A 163 47.31 -13.70 -53.31
N TRP A 164 47.40 -12.43 -52.94
CA TRP A 164 48.35 -11.94 -51.98
C TRP A 164 47.86 -11.98 -50.56
N LEU A 165 46.55 -12.17 -50.37
CA LEU A 165 45.94 -12.25 -49.06
C LEU A 165 46.09 -13.65 -48.46
N HIS A 166 46.26 -13.74 -47.15
CA HIS A 166 46.28 -15.01 -46.44
C HIS A 166 44.89 -15.67 -46.45
N TYR A 167 43.84 -14.82 -46.36
CA TYR A 167 42.44 -15.19 -46.57
C TYR A 167 41.69 -13.99 -47.20
N PRO A 168 40.63 -14.24 -48.03
CA PRO A 168 40.00 -13.21 -48.85
C PRO A 168 38.92 -12.42 -48.10
N GLU A 169 39.21 -12.01 -46.87
CA GLU A 169 38.28 -11.23 -46.03
C GLU A 169 39.03 -10.08 -45.35
N ALA A 170 38.39 -8.91 -45.25
CA ALA A 170 38.91 -7.81 -44.48
C ALA A 170 38.61 -8.02 -42.99
N THR A 171 39.43 -7.48 -42.13
CA THR A 171 39.25 -7.54 -40.67
C THR A 171 39.47 -6.16 -40.05
N PHE A 172 38.98 -6.00 -38.82
CA PHE A 172 39.21 -4.77 -38.07
C PHE A 172 40.43 -4.88 -37.16
N HIS A 173 41.26 -3.87 -37.18
CA HIS A 173 42.37 -3.71 -36.25
C HIS A 173 42.41 -2.27 -35.74
N ASN A 174 42.28 -2.07 -34.42
CA ASN A 174 42.19 -0.73 -33.80
C ASN A 174 41.20 0.20 -34.51
N ASP A 175 39.99 -0.30 -34.75
CA ASP A 175 38.91 0.42 -35.44
C ASP A 175 39.18 0.77 -36.91
N ARG A 176 40.26 0.22 -37.52
CA ARG A 176 40.61 0.37 -38.92
C ARG A 176 40.32 -0.92 -39.69
N LEU A 177 39.74 -0.77 -40.86
CA LEU A 177 39.52 -1.91 -41.75
C LEU A 177 40.83 -2.21 -42.47
N VAL A 178 41.37 -3.45 -42.30
CA VAL A 178 42.66 -3.88 -42.82
C VAL A 178 42.51 -5.16 -43.61
N LEU A 179 43.45 -5.39 -44.55
CA LEU A 179 43.52 -6.63 -45.34
C LEU A 179 44.66 -7.53 -44.80
N PRO A 180 44.37 -8.86 -44.65
CA PRO A 180 45.37 -9.79 -44.14
C PRO A 180 46.31 -10.27 -45.28
N LEU A 181 47.37 -9.53 -45.51
CA LEU A 181 48.36 -9.80 -46.53
C LEU A 181 49.32 -10.90 -46.08
N ALA A 182 49.60 -11.90 -46.91
CA ALA A 182 50.61 -12.91 -46.63
C ALA A 182 52.00 -12.27 -46.60
N ALA A 183 52.83 -12.61 -45.61
CA ALA A 183 54.10 -11.92 -45.34
C ALA A 183 55.08 -11.95 -46.53
N GLU A 184 55.02 -13.00 -47.37
CA GLU A 184 55.81 -13.15 -48.64
C GLU A 184 55.43 -12.12 -49.71
N HIS A 185 54.24 -11.54 -49.61
CA HIS A 185 53.73 -10.52 -50.53
C HIS A 185 53.85 -9.08 -49.96
N ARG A 186 54.70 -8.88 -48.95
CA ARG A 186 54.94 -7.56 -48.34
C ARG A 186 55.22 -6.49 -49.41
N GLY A 187 54.52 -5.35 -49.32
CA GLY A 187 54.63 -4.21 -50.21
C GLY A 187 53.89 -4.34 -51.55
N ARG A 188 53.12 -5.45 -51.79
CA ARG A 188 52.31 -5.60 -53.00
C ARG A 188 51.03 -4.77 -52.95
N ILE A 189 50.48 -4.56 -51.75
CA ILE A 189 49.36 -3.63 -51.53
C ILE A 189 49.94 -2.34 -50.96
N PRO A 190 49.80 -1.20 -51.68
CA PRO A 190 50.18 0.07 -51.12
C PRO A 190 49.35 0.39 -49.88
N GLY A 191 50.01 0.73 -48.74
CA GLY A 191 49.32 1.01 -47.50
C GLY A 191 50.19 0.96 -46.26
N ILE A 192 49.57 1.04 -45.10
CA ILE A 192 50.23 1.03 -43.79
C ILE A 192 50.07 -0.37 -43.16
N ILE A 193 51.19 -0.98 -42.74
CA ILE A 193 51.18 -2.22 -41.96
C ILE A 193 51.04 -1.88 -40.50
N HIS A 194 49.92 -2.27 -39.89
CA HIS A 194 49.62 -2.00 -38.49
C HIS A 194 50.15 -3.08 -37.53
N ARG A 195 50.09 -4.33 -37.94
CA ARG A 195 50.49 -5.48 -37.11
C ARG A 195 50.88 -6.67 -38.01
N SER A 196 51.73 -7.53 -37.50
CA SER A 196 51.87 -8.91 -37.98
C SER A 196 51.18 -9.88 -37.05
N SER A 197 50.73 -11.03 -37.57
CA SER A 197 50.26 -12.14 -36.74
C SER A 197 51.36 -12.65 -35.83
N ASP A 198 51.06 -13.37 -34.77
CA ASP A 198 52.03 -13.89 -33.78
C ASP A 198 53.03 -14.85 -34.41
N SER A 199 52.64 -15.55 -35.49
CA SER A 199 53.53 -16.37 -36.30
C SER A 199 54.33 -15.60 -37.35
N GLY A 200 54.07 -14.31 -37.52
CA GLY A 200 54.68 -13.45 -38.55
C GLY A 200 54.20 -13.73 -39.99
N ALA A 201 53.31 -14.71 -40.19
CA ALA A 201 52.87 -15.16 -41.52
C ALA A 201 51.86 -14.23 -42.20
N THR A 202 51.16 -13.36 -41.43
CA THR A 202 50.14 -12.45 -41.93
C THR A 202 50.46 -11.02 -41.52
N LEU A 203 50.41 -10.08 -42.46
CA LEU A 203 50.54 -8.63 -42.22
C LEU A 203 49.18 -7.99 -42.39
N PHE A 204 48.71 -7.23 -41.38
CA PHE A 204 47.47 -6.50 -41.45
C PHE A 204 47.76 -5.11 -42.07
N VAL A 205 47.38 -4.97 -43.34
CA VAL A 205 47.64 -3.79 -44.15
C VAL A 205 46.40 -2.94 -44.32
N GLU A 206 46.47 -1.70 -43.93
CA GLU A 206 45.48 -0.68 -44.26
C GLU A 206 45.78 -0.16 -45.67
N PRO A 207 44.85 -0.35 -46.65
CA PRO A 207 45.10 0.15 -47.99
C PRO A 207 45.28 1.68 -48.02
N ALA A 208 46.21 2.16 -48.85
CA ALA A 208 46.50 3.60 -48.94
C ALA A 208 45.27 4.46 -49.22
N GLU A 209 44.35 3.96 -50.06
CA GLU A 209 43.09 4.61 -50.38
C GLU A 209 42.10 4.70 -49.20
N ALA A 210 42.26 3.84 -48.19
CA ALA A 210 41.41 3.81 -46.98
C ALA A 210 41.97 4.67 -45.84
N VAL A 211 43.26 5.02 -45.87
CA VAL A 211 43.98 5.69 -44.76
C VAL A 211 43.32 7.04 -44.38
N GLU A 212 43.04 7.90 -45.36
CA GLU A 212 42.39 9.20 -45.09
C GLU A 212 40.98 9.05 -44.52
N LEU A 213 40.23 8.09 -45.05
CA LEU A 213 38.86 7.82 -44.56
C LEU A 213 38.86 7.23 -43.14
N ASN A 214 39.76 6.31 -42.84
CA ASN A 214 39.96 5.78 -41.50
C ASN A 214 40.40 6.86 -40.49
N ASN A 215 41.33 7.75 -40.89
CA ASN A 215 41.71 8.87 -40.05
C ASN A 215 40.53 9.80 -39.78
N ARG A 216 39.72 10.10 -40.81
CA ARG A 216 38.54 10.95 -40.64
C ARG A 216 37.52 10.29 -39.70
N ILE A 217 37.34 8.94 -39.77
CA ILE A 217 36.46 8.25 -38.83
C ILE A 217 36.96 8.39 -37.38
N ILE A 218 38.28 8.31 -37.14
CA ILE A 218 38.82 8.48 -35.78
C ILE A 218 38.57 9.90 -35.27
N GLU A 219 38.76 10.91 -36.09
CA GLU A 219 38.45 12.32 -35.74
C GLU A 219 36.95 12.48 -35.41
N LEU A 220 36.08 11.94 -36.30
CA LEU A 220 34.64 12.01 -36.11
C LEU A 220 34.17 11.26 -34.86
N ARG A 221 34.74 10.12 -34.53
CA ARG A 221 34.45 9.41 -33.27
C ARG A 221 34.87 10.23 -32.04
N TYR A 222 35.97 10.95 -32.11
CA TYR A 222 36.35 11.88 -31.04
C TYR A 222 35.36 13.03 -30.93
N GLU A 223 34.92 13.61 -32.05
CA GLU A 223 33.88 14.65 -32.09
C GLU A 223 32.55 14.10 -31.54
N GLU A 224 32.18 12.89 -31.91
CA GLU A 224 31.00 12.18 -31.39
C GLU A 224 31.01 12.04 -29.86
N ARG A 225 32.11 11.49 -29.31
CA ARG A 225 32.28 11.35 -27.85
C ARG A 225 32.23 12.69 -27.12
N THR A 226 32.86 13.72 -27.68
CA THR A 226 32.83 15.06 -27.10
C THR A 226 31.43 15.64 -27.08
N GLU A 227 30.66 15.46 -28.16
CA GLU A 227 29.28 15.95 -28.24
C GLU A 227 28.36 15.16 -27.32
N ILE A 228 28.50 13.85 -27.21
CA ILE A 228 27.77 12.99 -26.27
C ILE A 228 28.02 13.47 -24.83
N THR A 229 29.28 13.64 -24.44
CA THR A 229 29.65 14.14 -23.11
C THR A 229 29.02 15.51 -22.82
N ARG A 230 29.00 16.41 -23.81
CA ARG A 230 28.36 17.73 -23.67
C ARG A 230 26.87 17.62 -23.42
N LEU A 231 26.17 16.70 -24.14
CA LEU A 231 24.73 16.47 -23.99
C LEU A 231 24.39 15.85 -22.63
N LEU A 232 25.18 14.86 -22.19
CA LEU A 232 25.00 14.21 -20.88
C LEU A 232 25.27 15.18 -19.73
N LEU A 233 26.31 16.03 -19.83
CA LEU A 233 26.57 17.11 -18.87
C LEU A 233 25.40 18.11 -18.80
N HIS A 234 24.83 18.46 -19.94
CA HIS A 234 23.68 19.34 -19.99
C HIS A 234 22.48 18.73 -19.26
N ALA A 235 22.18 17.45 -19.54
CA ALA A 235 21.13 16.69 -18.86
C ALA A 235 21.36 16.61 -17.35
N THR A 236 22.56 16.21 -16.94
CA THR A 236 22.95 16.10 -15.52
C THR A 236 22.82 17.45 -14.79
N ARG A 237 23.19 18.55 -15.45
CA ARG A 237 23.06 19.90 -14.89
C ARG A 237 21.59 20.28 -14.65
N GLN A 238 20.65 19.88 -15.53
CA GLN A 238 19.22 20.13 -15.32
C GLN A 238 18.71 19.40 -14.06
N LEU A 239 19.16 18.17 -13.84
CA LEU A 239 18.83 17.40 -12.64
C LEU A 239 19.45 18.05 -11.38
N PHE A 240 20.71 18.47 -11.45
CA PHE A 240 21.39 19.15 -10.34
C PHE A 240 20.65 20.42 -9.89
N LEU A 241 20.20 21.23 -10.83
CA LEU A 241 19.46 22.46 -10.53
C LEU A 241 18.12 22.22 -9.83
N ASN A 242 17.54 21.03 -10.00
CA ASN A 242 16.23 20.64 -9.45
C ASN A 242 16.35 19.52 -8.41
N HIS A 243 17.55 19.13 -7.99
CA HIS A 243 17.79 17.92 -7.19
C HIS A 243 16.97 17.90 -5.90
N GLN A 244 16.88 19.03 -5.18
CA GLN A 244 16.15 19.11 -3.92
C GLN A 244 14.65 18.86 -4.13
N ALA A 245 14.03 19.51 -5.10
CA ALA A 245 12.62 19.35 -5.43
C ALA A 245 12.29 17.92 -5.90
N ILE A 246 13.22 17.31 -6.68
CA ILE A 246 13.07 15.91 -7.09
C ILE A 246 13.14 14.98 -5.87
N LEU A 247 14.06 15.18 -4.93
CA LEU A 247 14.18 14.36 -3.72
C LEU A 247 12.93 14.48 -2.82
N GLU A 248 12.42 15.68 -2.61
CA GLU A 248 11.18 15.93 -1.87
C GLU A 248 9.97 15.23 -2.54
N THR A 249 9.90 15.28 -3.86
CA THR A 249 8.89 14.55 -4.64
C THR A 249 9.00 13.04 -4.43
N LEU A 250 10.20 12.47 -4.47
CA LEU A 250 10.39 11.02 -4.23
C LEU A 250 9.98 10.61 -2.82
N ASP A 251 10.18 11.47 -1.83
CA ASP A 251 9.72 11.22 -0.47
C ASP A 251 8.17 11.28 -0.36
N ALA A 252 7.54 12.24 -1.03
CA ALA A 252 6.07 12.32 -1.11
C ALA A 252 5.47 11.11 -1.85
N LEU A 253 6.10 10.68 -2.96
CA LEU A 253 5.71 9.47 -3.69
C LEU A 253 5.82 8.21 -2.84
N ALA A 254 6.86 8.09 -2.01
CA ALA A 254 7.02 6.95 -1.10
C ALA A 254 5.89 6.88 -0.06
N VAL A 255 5.44 8.03 0.46
CA VAL A 255 4.28 8.11 1.37
C VAL A 255 2.99 7.79 0.63
N LEU A 256 2.79 8.32 -0.57
CA LEU A 256 1.59 8.07 -1.38
C LEU A 256 1.48 6.58 -1.74
N ASP A 257 2.57 5.92 -2.13
CA ASP A 257 2.59 4.48 -2.42
C ASP A 257 2.31 3.63 -1.16
N LEU A 258 2.78 4.07 0.02
CA LEU A 258 2.40 3.42 1.29
C LEU A 258 0.89 3.52 1.54
N ILE A 259 0.25 4.66 1.25
CA ILE A 259 -1.20 4.82 1.40
C ILE A 259 -1.94 3.91 0.40
N VAL A 260 -1.47 3.81 -0.84
CA VAL A 260 -1.99 2.85 -1.83
C VAL A 260 -1.86 1.40 -1.34
N ALA A 261 -0.70 1.06 -0.77
CA ALA A 261 -0.48 -0.27 -0.19
C ALA A 261 -1.45 -0.59 0.95
N LYS A 262 -1.77 0.39 1.81
CA LYS A 262 -2.80 0.22 2.86
C LYS A 262 -4.18 -0.09 2.26
N VAL A 263 -4.57 0.58 1.17
CA VAL A 263 -5.86 0.33 0.50
C VAL A 263 -5.91 -1.06 -0.13
N ARG A 264 -4.85 -1.47 -0.82
CA ARG A 264 -4.76 -2.83 -1.38
C ARG A 264 -4.78 -3.91 -0.30
N PHE A 265 -4.05 -3.67 0.78
CA PHE A 265 -4.02 -4.54 1.95
C PHE A 265 -5.40 -4.65 2.59
N ALA A 266 -6.09 -3.50 2.79
CA ALA A 266 -7.45 -3.47 3.33
C ALA A 266 -8.43 -4.27 2.47
N ARG A 267 -8.40 -4.10 1.17
CA ARG A 267 -9.26 -4.86 0.24
C ARG A 267 -8.98 -6.37 0.29
N ASN A 268 -7.70 -6.73 0.37
CA ASN A 268 -7.34 -8.15 0.41
C ASN A 268 -7.78 -8.83 1.71
N TYR A 269 -7.68 -8.16 2.87
CA TYR A 269 -8.01 -8.74 4.17
C TYR A 269 -9.37 -8.30 4.71
N GLU A 270 -10.18 -7.56 3.94
CA GLU A 270 -11.49 -7.02 4.35
C GLU A 270 -11.36 -6.18 5.64
N LEU A 271 -10.39 -5.26 5.66
CA LEU A 271 -10.13 -4.40 6.80
C LEU A 271 -10.96 -3.12 6.70
N ALA A 272 -11.40 -2.59 7.86
CA ALA A 272 -12.09 -1.30 7.93
C ALA A 272 -11.20 -0.23 8.59
N CYS A 273 -11.49 1.03 8.28
CA CYS A 273 -10.86 2.16 8.95
C CYS A 273 -11.42 2.32 10.36
N PRO A 274 -10.62 2.22 11.44
CA PRO A 274 -11.11 2.46 12.78
C PRO A 274 -11.38 3.96 13.00
N GLN A 275 -12.26 4.27 13.95
CA GLN A 275 -12.40 5.62 14.50
C GLN A 275 -11.54 5.72 15.78
N LEU A 276 -10.85 6.84 15.98
CA LEU A 276 -10.16 7.07 17.24
C LEU A 276 -11.17 7.52 18.30
N SER A 277 -11.10 6.88 19.47
CA SER A 277 -11.95 7.18 20.60
C SER A 277 -11.32 8.30 21.43
N SER A 278 -12.07 9.36 21.69
CA SER A 278 -11.67 10.47 22.56
C SER A 278 -12.02 10.24 24.05
N ASP A 279 -12.97 9.33 24.30
CA ASP A 279 -13.47 8.99 25.65
C ASP A 279 -12.76 7.79 26.28
N GLY A 280 -11.77 7.21 25.61
CA GLY A 280 -11.00 6.06 26.08
C GLY A 280 -11.73 4.73 25.90
N THR A 281 -12.84 4.68 25.17
CA THR A 281 -13.58 3.43 24.93
C THR A 281 -13.04 2.65 23.76
N LEU A 282 -12.80 1.37 23.96
CA LEU A 282 -12.51 0.38 22.92
C LEU A 282 -13.79 -0.34 22.54
N ARG A 283 -14.15 -0.35 21.25
CA ARG A 283 -15.24 -1.16 20.70
C ARG A 283 -14.80 -1.75 19.38
N LEU A 284 -14.68 -3.06 19.35
CA LEU A 284 -14.35 -3.81 18.13
C LEU A 284 -15.56 -4.66 17.75
N TYR A 285 -16.00 -4.53 16.53
CA TYR A 285 -17.14 -5.23 15.98
C TYR A 285 -16.70 -6.26 14.96
N ALA A 286 -17.09 -7.51 15.16
CA ALA A 286 -16.73 -8.64 14.30
C ALA A 286 -15.20 -8.70 14.02
N ALA A 287 -14.40 -8.47 15.05
CA ALA A 287 -12.94 -8.48 14.93
C ALA A 287 -12.42 -9.88 14.65
N ARG A 288 -11.46 -9.99 13.76
CA ARG A 288 -10.81 -11.25 13.34
C ARG A 288 -9.29 -11.14 13.48
N HIS A 289 -8.64 -12.25 13.76
CA HIS A 289 -7.18 -12.27 13.84
C HIS A 289 -6.58 -12.29 12.42
N PRO A 290 -5.67 -11.34 12.07
CA PRO A 290 -5.14 -11.23 10.69
C PRO A 290 -4.49 -12.51 10.16
N LEU A 291 -3.71 -13.21 10.99
CA LEU A 291 -3.08 -14.49 10.58
C LEU A 291 -4.11 -15.60 10.36
N LEU A 292 -5.22 -15.60 11.09
CA LEU A 292 -6.29 -16.59 10.84
C LEU A 292 -7.00 -16.31 9.52
N ILE A 293 -7.17 -15.03 9.14
CA ILE A 293 -7.69 -14.66 7.82
C ILE A 293 -6.76 -15.18 6.71
N GLU A 294 -5.45 -15.06 6.89
CA GLU A 294 -4.47 -15.58 5.93
C GLU A 294 -4.56 -17.10 5.81
N MET A 295 -4.58 -17.80 6.96
CA MET A 295 -4.75 -19.26 6.99
C MET A 295 -6.07 -19.72 6.35
N GLN A 296 -7.15 -18.97 6.52
CA GLN A 296 -8.44 -19.22 5.87
C GLN A 296 -8.32 -19.12 4.35
N LYS A 297 -7.66 -18.09 3.85
CA LYS A 297 -7.44 -17.90 2.41
C LYS A 297 -6.58 -19.00 1.81
N GLU A 298 -5.54 -19.41 2.53
CA GLU A 298 -4.71 -20.54 2.09
C GLU A 298 -5.48 -21.86 2.06
N ALA A 299 -6.33 -22.11 3.09
CA ALA A 299 -7.20 -23.27 3.14
C ALA A 299 -8.22 -23.27 2.00
N GLN A 300 -8.82 -22.10 1.69
CA GLN A 300 -9.74 -21.96 0.56
C GLN A 300 -9.07 -22.28 -0.79
N LYS A 301 -7.80 -21.87 -1.00
CA LYS A 301 -7.02 -22.24 -2.20
C LYS A 301 -6.85 -23.76 -2.33
N ARG A 302 -6.88 -24.51 -1.21
CA ARG A 302 -6.78 -25.96 -1.14
C ARG A 302 -8.14 -26.66 -1.10
N SER A 303 -9.24 -25.91 -1.28
CA SER A 303 -10.63 -26.41 -1.17
C SER A 303 -10.99 -26.95 0.22
N GLU A 304 -10.32 -26.50 1.26
CA GLU A 304 -10.62 -26.79 2.66
C GLU A 304 -11.52 -25.69 3.22
N HIS A 305 -12.59 -26.06 3.93
CA HIS A 305 -13.46 -25.11 4.64
C HIS A 305 -12.92 -24.85 6.05
N ARG A 306 -12.47 -23.60 6.27
CA ARG A 306 -11.99 -23.13 7.56
C ARG A 306 -12.48 -21.70 7.78
N ASP A 307 -13.55 -21.56 8.55
CA ASP A 307 -14.12 -20.24 8.81
C ASP A 307 -13.49 -19.61 10.05
N VAL A 308 -13.10 -18.34 9.92
CA VAL A 308 -12.63 -17.53 11.05
C VAL A 308 -13.85 -16.87 11.70
N VAL A 309 -14.11 -17.28 12.94
CA VAL A 309 -15.24 -16.74 13.72
C VAL A 309 -14.88 -15.35 14.24
N PRO A 310 -15.67 -14.32 13.90
CA PRO A 310 -15.45 -12.96 14.40
C PRO A 310 -15.87 -12.82 15.87
N ILE A 311 -15.22 -11.90 16.59
CA ILE A 311 -15.53 -11.57 17.97
C ILE A 311 -15.91 -10.10 18.15
N ASP A 312 -16.87 -9.81 19.03
CA ASP A 312 -17.20 -8.46 19.48
C ASP A 312 -16.51 -8.22 20.84
N VAL A 313 -15.82 -7.08 20.97
CA VAL A 313 -15.12 -6.72 22.21
C VAL A 313 -15.39 -5.27 22.55
N ARG A 314 -15.61 -4.98 23.85
CA ARG A 314 -15.70 -3.62 24.36
C ARG A 314 -15.00 -3.49 25.70
N LEU A 315 -14.39 -2.33 25.99
CA LEU A 315 -13.75 -1.92 27.24
C LEU A 315 -13.86 -0.41 27.43
N GLY A 316 -13.85 0.03 28.69
CA GLY A 316 -13.79 1.46 29.03
C GLY A 316 -15.14 2.17 29.13
N ASP A 317 -16.22 1.53 28.72
CA ASP A 317 -17.60 2.06 28.83
C ASP A 317 -18.21 1.68 30.20
N ASP A 318 -18.90 0.53 30.24
CA ASP A 318 -19.55 0.01 31.45
C ASP A 318 -18.55 -0.61 32.41
N PHE A 319 -17.48 -1.20 31.90
CA PHE A 319 -16.44 -1.89 32.65
C PHE A 319 -15.06 -1.61 32.09
N ASP A 320 -14.07 -1.70 32.99
CA ASP A 320 -12.65 -1.51 32.66
C ASP A 320 -11.95 -2.86 32.50
N VAL A 321 -12.37 -3.90 33.21
CA VAL A 321 -11.75 -5.21 33.19
C VAL A 321 -12.70 -6.27 32.67
N LEU A 322 -12.28 -7.02 31.64
CA LEU A 322 -12.98 -8.16 31.08
C LEU A 322 -12.29 -9.46 31.50
N VAL A 323 -12.99 -10.30 32.27
CA VAL A 323 -12.50 -11.61 32.72
C VAL A 323 -13.04 -12.71 31.82
N ILE A 324 -12.18 -13.23 30.94
CA ILE A 324 -12.55 -14.25 29.96
C ILE A 324 -12.29 -15.64 30.52
N THR A 325 -13.31 -16.47 30.51
CA THR A 325 -13.24 -17.84 31.06
C THR A 325 -13.67 -18.87 30.03
N GLY A 326 -13.27 -20.11 30.22
CA GLY A 326 -13.58 -21.21 29.29
C GLY A 326 -12.41 -22.17 29.09
N PRO A 327 -12.55 -23.20 28.24
CA PRO A 327 -11.48 -24.15 27.95
C PRO A 327 -10.34 -23.48 27.18
N ASN A 328 -9.09 -24.00 27.35
CA ASN A 328 -7.91 -23.43 26.67
C ASN A 328 -8.00 -23.54 25.15
N THR A 329 -8.60 -24.60 24.65
CA THR A 329 -8.85 -24.82 23.22
C THR A 329 -9.90 -23.89 22.61
N GLY A 330 -10.58 -23.07 23.45
CA GLY A 330 -11.71 -22.22 23.03
C GLY A 330 -11.34 -20.92 22.29
N GLY A 331 -10.06 -20.56 22.22
CA GLY A 331 -9.62 -19.32 21.51
C GLY A 331 -9.47 -18.09 22.42
N LYS A 332 -9.39 -18.22 23.74
CA LYS A 332 -9.17 -17.12 24.70
C LYS A 332 -7.93 -16.29 24.36
N THR A 333 -6.80 -16.98 24.16
CA THR A 333 -5.51 -16.37 23.75
C THR A 333 -5.63 -15.64 22.40
N VAL A 334 -6.36 -16.21 21.44
CA VAL A 334 -6.60 -15.59 20.14
C VAL A 334 -7.41 -14.30 20.29
N ALA A 335 -8.42 -14.27 21.18
CA ALA A 335 -9.19 -13.06 21.44
C ALA A 335 -8.30 -11.91 21.96
N ILE A 336 -7.43 -12.18 22.94
CA ILE A 336 -6.45 -11.22 23.47
C ILE A 336 -5.53 -10.73 22.35
N LYS A 337 -4.94 -11.64 21.56
CA LYS A 337 -4.05 -11.31 20.44
C LYS A 337 -4.76 -10.46 19.37
N THR A 338 -6.04 -10.76 19.09
CA THR A 338 -6.84 -10.00 18.13
C THR A 338 -7.01 -8.56 18.57
N VAL A 339 -7.33 -8.32 19.84
CA VAL A 339 -7.49 -6.99 20.40
C VAL A 339 -6.16 -6.23 20.40
N ALA A 340 -5.07 -6.87 20.85
CA ALA A 340 -3.73 -6.28 20.86
C ALA A 340 -3.32 -5.81 19.44
N LEU A 341 -3.44 -6.70 18.46
CA LEU A 341 -3.08 -6.38 17.07
C LEU A 341 -3.96 -5.28 16.48
N SER A 342 -5.29 -5.31 16.73
CA SER A 342 -6.19 -4.25 16.25
C SER A 342 -5.80 -2.88 16.80
N CYS A 343 -5.47 -2.78 18.09
CA CYS A 343 -5.01 -1.54 18.70
C CYS A 343 -3.66 -1.07 18.12
N LEU A 344 -2.70 -1.99 17.98
CA LEU A 344 -1.38 -1.67 17.41
C LEU A 344 -1.47 -1.27 15.93
N MET A 345 -2.33 -1.93 15.14
CA MET A 345 -2.59 -1.56 13.75
C MET A 345 -3.21 -0.16 13.67
N ALA A 346 -4.24 0.14 14.46
CA ALA A 346 -4.85 1.47 14.51
C ALA A 346 -3.82 2.54 14.86
N GLN A 347 -2.98 2.34 15.89
CA GLN A 347 -1.92 3.26 16.29
C GLN A 347 -0.76 3.37 15.29
N ALA A 348 -0.65 2.43 14.35
CA ALA A 348 0.24 2.53 13.20
C ALA A 348 -0.41 3.21 11.98
N GLY A 349 -1.62 3.76 12.13
CA GLY A 349 -2.40 4.36 11.03
C GLY A 349 -2.81 3.34 9.97
N LEU A 350 -3.03 2.08 10.37
CA LEU A 350 -3.46 1.00 9.49
C LEU A 350 -4.96 0.73 9.68
N PRO A 351 -5.66 0.28 8.65
CA PRO A 351 -6.98 -0.31 8.79
C PRO A 351 -6.90 -1.59 9.63
N ILE A 352 -7.99 -1.94 10.32
CA ILE A 352 -8.06 -3.06 11.25
C ILE A 352 -8.99 -4.16 10.74
N PRO A 353 -8.78 -5.42 11.11
CA PRO A 353 -9.63 -6.54 10.73
C PRO A 353 -10.91 -6.62 11.59
N ALA A 354 -11.71 -5.57 11.54
CA ALA A 354 -12.97 -5.43 12.24
C ALA A 354 -13.97 -4.69 11.35
N ASN A 355 -15.25 -4.71 11.70
CA ASN A 355 -16.27 -4.02 10.92
C ASN A 355 -16.20 -2.48 11.14
N GLU A 356 -16.77 -1.75 10.18
CA GLU A 356 -16.98 -0.30 10.27
C GLU A 356 -17.73 0.08 11.56
N GLY A 357 -17.40 1.25 12.12
CA GLY A 357 -17.91 1.72 13.39
C GLY A 357 -17.13 1.22 14.60
N SER A 358 -16.07 0.41 14.39
CA SER A 358 -15.14 0.06 15.46
C SER A 358 -14.34 1.28 15.92
N THR A 359 -14.21 1.45 17.25
CA THR A 359 -13.50 2.57 17.88
C THR A 359 -12.32 2.05 18.69
N VAL A 360 -11.18 2.72 18.57
CA VAL A 360 -9.93 2.35 19.26
C VAL A 360 -9.35 3.60 19.93
N PRO A 361 -9.11 3.58 21.25
CA PRO A 361 -8.38 4.68 21.91
C PRO A 361 -6.88 4.60 21.61
N VAL A 362 -6.20 5.74 21.73
CA VAL A 362 -4.74 5.79 21.64
C VAL A 362 -4.13 5.48 23.00
N TYR A 363 -3.65 4.28 23.17
CA TYR A 363 -2.96 3.86 24.39
C TYR A 363 -1.51 4.34 24.42
N LYS A 364 -1.05 4.82 25.58
CA LYS A 364 0.36 5.18 25.78
C LYS A 364 1.24 3.94 25.90
N ASP A 365 0.72 2.92 26.58
CA ASP A 365 1.37 1.63 26.75
C ASP A 365 0.37 0.51 26.48
N ILE A 366 0.80 -0.53 25.77
CA ILE A 366 0.05 -1.77 25.57
C ILE A 366 0.92 -2.90 26.09
N PHE A 367 0.48 -3.53 27.18
CA PHE A 367 1.15 -4.69 27.77
C PHE A 367 0.41 -5.96 27.41
N VAL A 368 1.17 -6.93 26.92
CA VAL A 368 0.64 -8.24 26.52
C VAL A 368 1.49 -9.31 27.20
N ASP A 369 0.89 -10.04 28.12
CA ASP A 369 1.49 -11.21 28.75
C ASP A 369 0.77 -12.46 28.24
N VAL A 370 1.33 -13.07 27.20
CA VAL A 370 0.81 -14.25 26.52
C VAL A 370 1.96 -15.24 26.37
N GLY A 371 1.96 -16.30 27.17
CA GLY A 371 2.99 -17.34 27.15
C GLY A 371 2.46 -18.66 26.58
N ASP A 372 3.27 -19.38 25.81
CA ASP A 372 3.00 -20.78 25.47
C ASP A 372 3.51 -21.67 26.64
N GLU A 373 2.58 -22.25 27.40
CA GLU A 373 2.89 -23.21 28.46
C GLU A 373 3.54 -24.54 27.99
N GLN A 374 3.72 -24.71 26.67
CA GLN A 374 4.13 -25.99 26.08
C GLN A 374 5.65 -26.27 26.10
N SER A 375 6.48 -25.43 26.67
CA SER A 375 7.90 -25.74 26.84
C SER A 375 8.14 -26.49 28.16
N LEU A 376 8.26 -27.79 28.06
CA LEU A 376 8.42 -28.78 29.16
C LEU A 376 9.63 -28.57 30.11
N GLN A 377 10.41 -27.52 30.01
CA GLN A 377 11.63 -27.30 30.80
C GLN A 377 11.59 -26.13 31.79
N GLN A 378 10.44 -25.45 31.99
CA GLN A 378 10.44 -24.16 32.67
C GLN A 378 9.34 -23.90 33.72
N SER A 379 8.75 -24.86 34.39
CA SER A 379 7.58 -24.62 35.27
C SER A 379 7.77 -23.62 36.44
N LEU A 380 8.91 -23.58 37.09
CA LEU A 380 9.22 -22.61 38.19
C LEU A 380 9.81 -21.29 37.65
N SER A 381 10.46 -21.33 36.48
CA SER A 381 10.98 -20.13 35.81
C SER A 381 9.85 -19.35 35.13
N THR A 382 8.77 -20.02 34.70
CA THR A 382 7.63 -19.43 34.02
C THR A 382 6.79 -18.55 34.95
N PHE A 383 6.36 -19.06 36.12
CA PHE A 383 5.58 -18.28 37.09
C PHE A 383 6.34 -17.02 37.58
N SER A 384 7.64 -17.17 37.90
CA SER A 384 8.47 -16.02 38.31
C SER A 384 8.66 -14.99 37.20
N SER A 385 8.74 -15.40 35.94
CA SER A 385 8.82 -14.46 34.79
C SER A 385 7.49 -13.75 34.53
N HIS A 386 6.37 -14.46 34.61
CA HIS A 386 5.04 -13.84 34.56
C HIS A 386 4.85 -12.82 35.68
N LEU A 387 5.19 -13.15 36.91
CA LEU A 387 5.12 -12.20 38.04
C LEU A 387 5.97 -10.94 37.80
N LYS A 388 7.18 -11.07 37.25
CA LYS A 388 8.03 -9.92 36.93
C LYS A 388 7.37 -9.03 35.86
N GLN A 389 6.79 -9.62 34.82
CA GLN A 389 6.04 -8.88 33.80
C GLN A 389 4.82 -8.16 34.40
N LEU A 390 4.03 -8.85 35.22
CA LEU A 390 2.89 -8.28 35.93
C LEU A 390 3.31 -7.12 36.87
N MET A 391 4.44 -7.20 37.54
CA MET A 391 4.99 -6.09 38.35
C MET A 391 5.27 -4.85 37.47
N ILE A 392 5.90 -5.05 36.32
CA ILE A 392 6.17 -3.93 35.37
C ILE A 392 4.85 -3.34 34.89
N MET A 393 3.88 -4.16 34.48
CA MET A 393 2.56 -3.73 34.04
C MET A 393 1.84 -2.91 35.12
N LEU A 394 1.83 -3.43 36.37
CA LEU A 394 1.17 -2.74 37.49
C LEU A 394 1.81 -1.39 37.82
N THR A 395 3.13 -1.24 37.70
CA THR A 395 3.80 0.06 37.92
C THR A 395 3.37 1.13 36.92
N ARG A 396 2.99 0.73 35.70
CA ARG A 396 2.59 1.61 34.60
C ARG A 396 1.09 1.64 34.32
N ALA A 397 0.30 0.80 34.99
CA ALA A 397 -1.14 0.72 34.82
C ALA A 397 -1.83 2.06 35.10
N LYS A 398 -2.52 2.60 34.09
CA LYS A 398 -3.25 3.89 34.09
C LYS A 398 -4.46 3.78 33.14
N PRO A 399 -5.40 4.71 33.16
CA PRO A 399 -6.51 4.73 32.20
C PRO A 399 -6.07 4.76 30.72
N THR A 400 -4.85 5.22 30.44
CA THR A 400 -4.26 5.26 29.10
C THR A 400 -3.39 4.05 28.76
N THR A 401 -3.43 3.00 29.57
CA THR A 401 -2.68 1.77 29.40
C THR A 401 -3.64 0.62 29.12
N LEU A 402 -3.37 -0.20 28.09
CA LEU A 402 -4.10 -1.45 27.88
C LEU A 402 -3.29 -2.62 28.43
N VAL A 403 -3.91 -3.43 29.29
CA VAL A 403 -3.29 -4.60 29.90
C VAL A 403 -4.00 -5.88 29.43
N LEU A 404 -3.26 -6.79 28.84
CA LEU A 404 -3.75 -8.05 28.27
C LEU A 404 -2.98 -9.21 28.88
N ILE A 405 -3.66 -10.01 29.72
CA ILE A 405 -3.03 -11.10 30.48
C ILE A 405 -3.70 -12.42 30.12
N ASP A 406 -2.91 -13.38 29.69
CA ASP A 406 -3.39 -14.74 29.46
C ASP A 406 -3.08 -15.62 30.68
N GLU A 407 -4.02 -16.48 31.05
CA GLU A 407 -3.95 -17.47 32.12
C GLU A 407 -3.51 -16.90 33.51
N LEU A 408 -4.10 -15.76 33.92
CA LEU A 408 -3.80 -15.14 35.21
C LEU A 408 -4.01 -16.10 36.36
N GLY A 409 -2.94 -16.27 37.18
CA GLY A 409 -2.90 -17.13 38.35
C GLY A 409 -2.59 -18.60 38.07
N ALA A 410 -2.22 -18.93 36.81
CA ALA A 410 -1.73 -20.28 36.49
C ALA A 410 -0.27 -20.49 36.91
N GLY A 411 0.16 -21.75 37.01
CA GLY A 411 1.55 -22.13 37.29
C GLY A 411 1.94 -22.16 38.80
N THR A 412 0.97 -22.01 39.72
CA THR A 412 1.16 -22.14 41.17
C THR A 412 -0.03 -22.88 41.79
N ASP A 413 -0.05 -23.00 43.13
CA ASP A 413 -1.21 -23.51 43.84
C ASP A 413 -2.47 -22.75 43.45
N PRO A 414 -3.59 -23.43 43.14
CA PRO A 414 -4.82 -22.80 42.63
C PRO A 414 -5.41 -21.75 43.59
N ASP A 415 -5.29 -21.92 44.91
CA ASP A 415 -5.85 -20.96 45.87
C ASP A 415 -4.93 -19.74 46.01
N GLU A 416 -3.62 -19.91 46.00
CA GLU A 416 -2.64 -18.83 45.99
C GLU A 416 -2.72 -18.03 44.64
N GLY A 417 -2.76 -18.75 43.53
CA GLY A 417 -2.92 -18.15 42.21
C GLY A 417 -4.22 -17.34 42.09
N ALA A 418 -5.31 -17.86 42.65
CA ALA A 418 -6.59 -17.15 42.70
C ALA A 418 -6.52 -15.88 43.57
N ALA A 419 -5.89 -15.94 44.74
CA ALA A 419 -5.72 -14.80 45.64
C ALA A 419 -4.87 -13.68 44.99
N ILE A 420 -3.76 -14.03 44.35
CA ILE A 420 -2.90 -13.09 43.62
C ILE A 420 -3.67 -12.49 42.43
N GLY A 421 -4.34 -13.33 41.65
CA GLY A 421 -5.13 -12.90 40.49
C GLY A 421 -6.24 -11.91 40.88
N GLN A 422 -6.97 -12.17 41.98
CA GLN A 422 -7.98 -11.23 42.51
C GLN A 422 -7.37 -9.91 42.96
N ALA A 423 -6.22 -9.91 43.61
CA ALA A 423 -5.53 -8.72 44.04
C ALA A 423 -5.10 -7.87 42.84
N ILE A 424 -4.57 -8.49 41.77
CA ILE A 424 -4.17 -7.81 40.54
C ILE A 424 -5.38 -7.20 39.81
N VAL A 425 -6.49 -7.94 39.67
CA VAL A 425 -7.69 -7.42 39.01
C VAL A 425 -8.25 -6.23 39.80
N ARG A 426 -8.29 -6.29 41.13
CA ARG A 426 -8.72 -5.14 41.97
C ARG A 426 -7.83 -3.93 41.80
N GLU A 427 -6.51 -4.12 41.75
CA GLU A 427 -5.55 -3.03 41.52
C GLU A 427 -5.78 -2.38 40.14
N LEU A 428 -6.00 -3.15 39.08
CA LEU A 428 -6.34 -2.64 37.73
C LEU A 428 -7.65 -1.84 37.75
N LEU A 429 -8.67 -2.33 38.46
CA LEU A 429 -9.95 -1.64 38.62
C LEU A 429 -9.81 -0.32 39.38
N GLN A 430 -9.06 -0.29 40.48
CA GLN A 430 -8.79 0.94 41.25
C GLN A 430 -8.10 1.99 40.40
N ARG A 431 -7.21 1.58 39.51
CA ARG A 431 -6.49 2.46 38.57
C ARG A 431 -7.27 2.80 37.31
N ARG A 432 -8.50 2.31 37.17
CA ARG A 432 -9.29 2.47 35.94
C ARG A 432 -8.54 2.04 34.67
N CYS A 433 -7.71 1.01 34.78
CA CYS A 433 -6.89 0.53 33.68
C CYS A 433 -7.67 -0.45 32.82
N PRO A 434 -7.89 -0.18 31.53
CA PRO A 434 -8.53 -1.11 30.62
C PRO A 434 -7.72 -2.42 30.56
N ALA A 435 -8.38 -3.55 30.83
CA ALA A 435 -7.69 -4.84 30.84
C ALA A 435 -8.58 -5.98 30.34
N MET A 436 -7.95 -6.94 29.68
CA MET A 436 -8.54 -8.27 29.41
C MET A 436 -7.70 -9.34 30.06
N VAL A 437 -8.34 -10.20 30.80
CA VAL A 437 -7.67 -11.24 31.57
C VAL A 437 -8.32 -12.58 31.24
N THR A 438 -7.56 -13.57 30.83
CA THR A 438 -8.09 -14.93 30.74
C THR A 438 -7.72 -15.72 31.97
N THR A 439 -8.57 -16.62 32.38
CA THR A 439 -8.33 -17.51 33.50
C THR A 439 -9.23 -18.75 33.48
N HIS A 440 -8.81 -19.78 34.14
CA HIS A 440 -9.61 -20.96 34.44
C HIS A 440 -10.06 -21.01 35.92
N LEU A 441 -9.63 -20.04 36.75
CA LEU A 441 -9.88 -20.01 38.20
C LEU A 441 -11.30 -19.49 38.51
N GLY A 442 -12.06 -20.27 39.26
CA GLY A 442 -13.44 -19.95 39.64
C GLY A 442 -13.59 -18.67 40.48
N ALA A 443 -12.60 -18.38 41.32
CA ALA A 443 -12.60 -17.22 42.21
C ALA A 443 -12.59 -15.87 41.42
N LEU A 444 -11.91 -15.81 40.29
CA LEU A 444 -11.88 -14.62 39.41
C LEU A 444 -13.22 -14.40 38.69
N LYS A 445 -13.95 -15.47 38.34
CA LYS A 445 -15.32 -15.38 37.83
C LYS A 445 -16.24 -14.71 38.85
N SER A 446 -16.11 -15.10 40.12
CA SER A 446 -16.93 -14.53 41.20
C SER A 446 -16.61 -13.06 41.46
N LEU A 447 -15.35 -12.68 41.36
CA LEU A 447 -14.90 -11.29 41.51
C LEU A 447 -15.58 -10.38 40.50
N ALA A 448 -15.65 -10.76 39.22
CA ALA A 448 -16.28 -9.97 38.17
C ALA A 448 -17.82 -9.79 38.33
N TYR A 449 -18.45 -10.54 39.23
CA TYR A 449 -19.85 -10.28 39.61
C TYR A 449 -20.00 -9.25 40.75
N VAL A 450 -18.98 -9.16 41.60
CA VAL A 450 -19.03 -8.29 42.78
C VAL A 450 -18.52 -6.87 42.44
N GLU A 451 -17.51 -6.80 41.61
CA GLU A 451 -16.88 -5.54 41.23
C GLU A 451 -17.65 -4.84 40.09
N PRO A 452 -18.17 -3.63 40.31
CA PRO A 452 -19.10 -3.00 39.36
C PRO A 452 -18.50 -2.63 38.00
N ARG A 453 -17.18 -2.54 37.90
CA ARG A 453 -16.46 -2.23 36.66
C ARG A 453 -15.66 -3.41 36.12
N ALA A 454 -15.99 -4.62 36.56
CA ALA A 454 -15.50 -5.87 35.97
C ALA A 454 -16.66 -6.60 35.30
N GLU A 455 -16.39 -7.21 34.15
CA GLU A 455 -17.39 -8.03 33.47
C GLU A 455 -16.82 -9.40 33.15
N ASN A 456 -17.69 -10.41 33.20
CA ASN A 456 -17.36 -11.77 32.76
C ASN A 456 -17.56 -11.90 31.26
N ALA A 457 -16.71 -12.71 30.64
CA ALA A 457 -16.93 -13.21 29.30
C ALA A 457 -16.59 -14.70 29.21
N CYS A 458 -17.16 -15.37 28.24
CA CYS A 458 -16.75 -16.74 27.95
C CYS A 458 -16.59 -16.93 26.45
N VAL A 459 -15.76 -17.89 26.08
CA VAL A 459 -15.78 -18.44 24.73
C VAL A 459 -16.87 -19.49 24.70
N GLU A 460 -17.83 -19.32 23.75
CA GLU A 460 -18.95 -20.20 23.59
C GLU A 460 -18.50 -21.63 23.22
N PHE A 461 -19.13 -22.60 23.82
CA PHE A 461 -18.84 -24.01 23.61
C PHE A 461 -20.14 -24.75 23.25
N ASP A 462 -20.14 -25.42 22.11
CA ASP A 462 -21.30 -26.22 21.69
C ASP A 462 -21.35 -27.52 22.46
N HIS A 463 -22.33 -27.64 23.33
CA HIS A 463 -22.55 -28.82 24.14
C HIS A 463 -23.00 -30.06 23.32
N LYS A 464 -23.47 -29.87 22.07
CA LYS A 464 -23.88 -30.96 21.20
C LYS A 464 -22.71 -31.57 20.45
N THR A 465 -21.84 -30.74 19.89
CA THR A 465 -20.67 -31.18 19.13
C THR A 465 -19.42 -31.36 19.99
N LEU A 466 -19.40 -30.85 21.23
CA LEU A 466 -18.22 -30.75 22.11
C LEU A 466 -17.07 -29.99 21.49
N GLN A 467 -17.38 -29.01 20.65
CA GLN A 467 -16.39 -28.16 20.02
C GLN A 467 -16.59 -26.69 20.42
N PRO A 468 -15.50 -25.89 20.51
CA PRO A 468 -15.64 -24.48 20.70
C PRO A 468 -16.24 -23.83 19.44
N THR A 469 -17.18 -22.91 19.63
CA THR A 469 -17.70 -22.09 18.53
C THR A 469 -16.80 -20.87 18.24
N TYR A 470 -15.82 -20.62 19.10
CA TYR A 470 -14.90 -19.47 19.07
C TYR A 470 -15.56 -18.10 19.23
N ARG A 471 -16.86 -18.02 19.49
CA ARG A 471 -17.57 -16.77 19.77
C ARG A 471 -17.28 -16.30 21.20
N LEU A 472 -17.03 -15.00 21.34
CA LEU A 472 -16.88 -14.37 22.65
C LEU A 472 -18.24 -13.81 23.11
N LEU A 473 -18.74 -14.32 24.23
CA LEU A 473 -19.97 -13.88 24.87
C LEU A 473 -19.64 -13.04 26.10
N ILE A 474 -19.88 -11.73 26.03
CA ILE A 474 -19.68 -10.80 27.15
C ILE A 474 -20.94 -10.83 28.04
N GLY A 475 -20.77 -10.77 29.34
CA GLY A 475 -21.84 -10.86 30.33
C GLY A 475 -22.10 -12.28 30.84
N GLU A 476 -21.45 -13.28 30.26
CA GLU A 476 -21.62 -14.68 30.64
C GLU A 476 -20.30 -15.31 31.12
N PRO A 477 -20.27 -15.92 32.31
CA PRO A 477 -19.11 -16.71 32.72
C PRO A 477 -19.10 -18.06 32.02
N GLY A 478 -17.93 -18.54 31.65
CA GLY A 478 -17.75 -19.87 31.13
C GLY A 478 -18.15 -20.98 32.14
N THR A 479 -18.94 -21.92 31.69
CA THR A 479 -19.25 -23.11 32.48
C THR A 479 -18.12 -24.13 32.36
N SER A 480 -17.71 -24.71 33.49
CA SER A 480 -16.77 -25.83 33.49
C SER A 480 -17.52 -27.10 33.02
N ASN A 481 -17.16 -27.61 31.85
CA ASN A 481 -17.83 -28.76 31.22
C ASN A 481 -17.05 -30.06 31.32
N ALA A 482 -15.97 -30.10 32.12
CA ALA A 482 -15.07 -31.25 32.22
C ALA A 482 -15.82 -32.56 32.52
N ILE A 483 -16.75 -32.54 33.49
CA ILE A 483 -17.54 -33.74 33.84
C ILE A 483 -18.48 -34.19 32.71
N ASN A 484 -19.09 -33.26 32.00
CA ASN A 484 -19.94 -33.57 30.86
C ASN A 484 -19.14 -34.12 29.68
N ILE A 485 -17.97 -33.57 29.44
CA ILE A 485 -17.03 -34.07 28.44
C ILE A 485 -16.53 -35.46 28.81
N ALA A 486 -16.12 -35.70 30.07
CA ALA A 486 -15.69 -36.99 30.54
C ALA A 486 -16.83 -38.07 30.43
N GLN A 487 -18.06 -37.68 30.73
CA GLN A 487 -19.22 -38.57 30.58
C GLN A 487 -19.43 -38.99 29.12
N ARG A 488 -19.28 -38.09 28.17
CA ARG A 488 -19.42 -38.39 26.74
C ARG A 488 -18.26 -39.19 26.16
N LEU A 489 -17.04 -38.95 26.69
CA LEU A 489 -15.87 -39.76 26.34
C LEU A 489 -15.90 -41.17 26.90
N GLY A 490 -16.99 -41.53 27.63
CA GLY A 490 -17.21 -42.89 28.10
C GLY A 490 -16.68 -43.17 29.53
N LEU A 491 -16.40 -42.12 30.33
CA LEU A 491 -16.05 -42.33 31.73
C LEU A 491 -17.22 -43.01 32.45
N PRO A 492 -16.98 -44.12 33.22
CA PRO A 492 -18.04 -44.90 33.87
C PRO A 492 -18.98 -44.03 34.70
N PRO A 493 -20.31 -44.25 34.65
CA PRO A 493 -21.30 -43.43 35.37
C PRO A 493 -21.07 -43.34 36.89
N LYS A 494 -20.52 -44.41 37.48
CA LYS A 494 -20.14 -44.42 38.91
C LYS A 494 -19.08 -43.37 39.23
N ILE A 495 -18.07 -43.22 38.39
CA ILE A 495 -16.98 -42.22 38.59
C ILE A 495 -17.57 -40.83 38.40
N ILE A 496 -18.42 -40.62 37.38
CA ILE A 496 -19.11 -39.35 37.16
C ILE A 496 -19.97 -38.96 38.37
N ALA A 497 -20.71 -39.89 38.97
CA ALA A 497 -21.51 -39.63 40.16
C ALA A 497 -20.67 -39.19 41.35
N VAL A 498 -19.56 -39.88 41.63
CA VAL A 498 -18.60 -39.51 42.66
C VAL A 498 -17.96 -38.16 42.40
N ALA A 499 -17.54 -37.90 41.18
CA ALA A 499 -16.96 -36.59 40.81
C ALA A 499 -17.96 -35.44 41.03
N ARG A 500 -19.26 -35.66 40.73
CA ARG A 500 -20.30 -34.66 41.03
C ARG A 500 -20.54 -34.44 42.52
N GLN A 501 -20.38 -35.48 43.35
CA GLN A 501 -20.50 -35.36 44.82
C GLN A 501 -19.36 -34.57 45.44
N HIS A 502 -18.16 -34.65 44.84
CA HIS A 502 -16.99 -33.86 45.28
C HIS A 502 -17.03 -32.40 44.84
N LEU A 503 -17.92 -32.01 43.92
CA LEU A 503 -18.17 -30.60 43.65
C LEU A 503 -18.85 -29.98 44.87
N SER A 504 -18.15 -29.14 45.62
CA SER A 504 -18.61 -28.56 46.90
C SER A 504 -19.94 -27.83 46.75
N GLU A 505 -20.77 -27.85 47.80
CA GLU A 505 -22.10 -27.15 47.87
C GLU A 505 -21.97 -25.65 47.59
N SER A 506 -20.85 -25.02 47.99
CA SER A 506 -20.54 -23.60 47.69
C SER A 506 -20.48 -23.30 46.19
N HIS A 507 -20.00 -24.25 45.37
CA HIS A 507 -19.96 -24.12 43.93
C HIS A 507 -21.38 -24.22 43.32
N LEU A 508 -22.25 -25.04 43.90
CA LEU A 508 -23.64 -25.19 43.49
C LEU A 508 -24.49 -23.97 43.86
N GLN A 509 -24.31 -23.38 45.03
CA GLN A 509 -25.02 -22.16 45.45
C GLN A 509 -24.59 -20.95 44.61
N LEU A 510 -23.31 -20.79 44.34
CA LEU A 510 -22.79 -19.74 43.45
C LEU A 510 -23.36 -19.91 42.03
N THR A 511 -23.37 -21.14 41.50
CA THR A 511 -23.91 -21.41 40.16
C THR A 511 -25.40 -21.10 40.04
N ARG A 512 -26.19 -21.32 41.12
CA ARG A 512 -27.63 -20.98 41.16
C ARG A 512 -27.87 -19.46 41.23
N ALA A 513 -27.12 -18.74 42.06
CA ALA A 513 -27.19 -17.28 42.16
C ALA A 513 -26.80 -16.61 40.81
N ILE A 514 -25.75 -17.12 40.16
CA ILE A 514 -25.31 -16.71 38.84
C ILE A 514 -26.39 -16.89 37.78
N ARG A 515 -27.11 -18.05 37.75
CA ARG A 515 -28.17 -18.30 36.78
C ARG A 515 -29.30 -17.29 36.84
N GLY A 516 -29.72 -16.86 38.04
CA GLY A 516 -30.79 -15.86 38.19
C GLY A 516 -30.43 -14.50 37.62
N THR A 517 -29.18 -14.05 37.86
CA THR A 517 -28.67 -12.76 37.37
C THR A 517 -28.39 -12.81 35.85
N LEU A 518 -27.96 -13.97 35.35
CA LEU A 518 -27.67 -14.19 33.93
C LEU A 518 -28.91 -13.98 33.03
N GLN A 519 -30.08 -14.45 33.48
CA GLN A 519 -31.28 -14.32 32.64
C GLN A 519 -31.69 -12.85 32.45
N SER A 520 -31.59 -12.03 33.49
CA SER A 520 -31.86 -10.60 33.42
C SER A 520 -30.80 -9.85 32.59
N ARG A 521 -29.49 -10.19 32.77
CA ARG A 521 -28.39 -9.60 31.97
C ARG A 521 -28.45 -10.01 30.50
N ARG A 522 -28.77 -11.28 30.16
CA ARG A 522 -28.96 -11.69 28.76
C ARG A 522 -30.04 -10.90 28.03
N GLN A 523 -31.12 -10.58 28.72
CA GLN A 523 -32.17 -9.73 28.14
C GLN A 523 -31.67 -8.29 27.91
N ALA A 524 -30.93 -7.74 28.88
CA ALA A 524 -30.36 -6.40 28.76
C ALA A 524 -29.27 -6.33 27.66
N GLU A 525 -28.39 -7.33 27.58
CA GLU A 525 -27.37 -7.42 26.54
C GLU A 525 -27.97 -7.59 25.13
N LYS A 526 -29.00 -8.43 25.01
CA LYS A 526 -29.71 -8.60 23.74
C LYS A 526 -30.37 -7.29 23.30
N ALA A 527 -31.07 -6.61 24.21
CA ALA A 527 -31.68 -5.31 23.94
C ALA A 527 -30.63 -4.24 23.57
N ARG A 528 -29.46 -4.27 24.24
CA ARG A 528 -28.35 -3.38 23.93
C ARG A 528 -27.72 -3.68 22.55
N ALA A 529 -27.47 -4.96 22.23
CA ALA A 529 -26.95 -5.36 20.92
C ALA A 529 -27.91 -4.98 19.78
N GLU A 530 -29.22 -5.15 19.99
CA GLU A 530 -30.25 -4.73 19.04
C GLU A 530 -30.27 -3.20 18.88
N ALA A 531 -30.14 -2.43 19.98
CA ALA A 531 -30.07 -0.97 19.94
C ALA A 531 -28.81 -0.47 19.25
N GLU A 532 -27.66 -1.11 19.49
CA GLU A 532 -26.40 -0.78 18.82
C GLU A 532 -26.43 -1.16 17.32
N ALA A 533 -27.03 -2.29 16.97
CA ALA A 533 -27.23 -2.67 15.58
C ALA A 533 -28.14 -1.68 14.83
N ALA A 534 -29.23 -1.23 15.47
CA ALA A 534 -30.13 -0.20 14.95
C ALA A 534 -29.39 1.15 14.77
N LYS A 535 -28.55 1.53 15.76
CA LYS A 535 -27.75 2.76 15.68
C LYS A 535 -26.77 2.72 14.51
N ARG A 536 -26.10 1.58 14.28
CA ARG A 536 -25.21 1.38 13.13
C ARG A 536 -25.94 1.44 11.79
N GLN A 537 -27.12 0.82 11.73
CA GLN A 537 -27.93 0.88 10.53
C GLN A 537 -28.34 2.30 10.21
N ASN A 538 -28.81 3.03 11.21
CA ASN A 538 -29.16 4.46 11.08
C ASN A 538 -27.97 5.32 10.65
N GLU A 539 -26.75 5.06 11.16
CA GLU A 539 -25.54 5.80 10.76
C GLU A 539 -25.16 5.50 9.31
N LYS A 540 -25.25 4.24 8.88
CA LYS A 540 -25.04 3.86 7.46
C LYS A 540 -26.05 4.53 6.53
N GLU A 541 -27.33 4.55 6.92
CA GLU A 541 -28.39 5.22 6.18
C GLU A 541 -28.18 6.74 6.12
N LYS A 542 -27.72 7.34 7.22
CA LYS A 542 -27.38 8.77 7.28
C LYS A 542 -26.23 9.12 6.34
N ILE A 543 -25.14 8.30 6.34
CA ILE A 543 -24.00 8.47 5.44
C ILE A 543 -24.44 8.31 3.98
N ALA A 544 -25.25 7.29 3.69
CA ALA A 544 -25.80 7.06 2.35
C ALA A 544 -26.68 8.24 1.88
N ALA A 545 -27.57 8.74 2.76
CA ALA A 545 -28.42 9.89 2.48
C ALA A 545 -27.62 11.18 2.28
N GLN A 546 -26.53 11.39 3.06
CA GLN A 546 -25.62 12.52 2.86
C GLN A 546 -24.91 12.46 1.49
N ARG A 547 -24.43 11.28 1.08
CA ARG A 547 -23.82 11.08 -0.26
C ARG A 547 -24.82 11.36 -1.38
N GLU A 548 -26.05 10.90 -1.24
CA GLU A 548 -27.11 11.15 -2.22
C GLU A 548 -27.47 12.64 -2.30
N LEU A 549 -27.57 13.31 -1.13
CA LEU A 549 -27.81 14.76 -1.06
C LEU A 549 -26.68 15.55 -1.73
N HIS A 550 -25.42 15.16 -1.49
CA HIS A 550 -24.27 15.82 -2.13
C HIS A 550 -24.29 15.63 -3.64
N ALA A 551 -24.55 14.40 -4.12
CA ALA A 551 -24.69 14.12 -5.54
C ALA A 551 -25.84 14.91 -6.22
N LEU A 552 -26.95 15.09 -5.51
CA LEU A 552 -28.06 15.92 -5.96
C LEU A 552 -27.70 17.41 -5.99
N GLN A 553 -26.95 17.89 -5.01
CA GLN A 553 -26.46 19.28 -4.99
C GLN A 553 -25.51 19.56 -6.14
N GLU A 554 -24.59 18.65 -6.44
CA GLU A 554 -23.70 18.77 -7.60
C GLU A 554 -24.48 18.81 -8.92
N LYS A 555 -25.42 17.87 -9.12
CA LYS A 555 -26.31 17.91 -10.30
C LYS A 555 -27.11 19.18 -10.38
N LYS A 556 -27.54 19.74 -9.24
CA LYS A 556 -28.25 21.01 -9.19
C LYS A 556 -27.36 22.19 -9.58
N LYS A 557 -26.10 22.22 -9.13
CA LYS A 557 -25.11 23.22 -9.53
C LYS A 557 -24.80 23.14 -11.03
N GLU A 558 -24.59 21.91 -11.56
CA GLU A 558 -24.39 21.71 -13.00
C GLU A 558 -25.60 22.17 -13.81
N PHE A 559 -26.80 21.84 -13.35
CA PHE A 559 -28.02 22.29 -13.99
C PHE A 559 -28.19 23.83 -13.92
N GLN A 560 -27.84 24.45 -12.80
CA GLN A 560 -27.86 25.92 -12.69
C GLN A 560 -26.85 26.57 -13.65
N LYS A 561 -25.63 26.09 -13.72
CA LYS A 561 -24.62 26.55 -14.70
C LYS A 561 -25.11 26.37 -16.12
N TRP A 562 -25.74 25.23 -16.43
CA TRP A 562 -26.33 24.99 -17.72
C TRP A 562 -27.48 25.96 -18.05
N VAL A 563 -28.39 26.23 -17.10
CA VAL A 563 -29.48 27.22 -17.24
C VAL A 563 -28.91 28.60 -17.46
N GLU A 564 -27.90 29.05 -16.72
CA GLU A 564 -27.23 30.33 -16.92
C GLU A 564 -26.61 30.43 -18.31
N THR A 565 -25.91 29.39 -18.75
CA THR A 565 -25.33 29.32 -20.09
C THR A 565 -26.40 29.42 -21.19
N VAL A 566 -27.47 28.64 -21.08
CA VAL A 566 -28.57 28.66 -22.06
C VAL A 566 -29.32 29.99 -22.03
N SER A 567 -29.49 30.59 -20.85
CA SER A 567 -30.18 31.89 -20.71
C SER A 567 -29.35 33.07 -21.25
N SER A 568 -28.04 32.92 -21.33
CA SER A 568 -27.11 33.92 -21.88
C SER A 568 -27.04 33.88 -23.44
N LEU A 569 -27.47 32.78 -24.07
CA LEU A 569 -27.41 32.60 -25.52
C LEU A 569 -28.28 33.64 -26.26
N ARG A 570 -27.67 34.36 -27.20
CA ARG A 570 -28.34 35.35 -28.06
C ARG A 570 -28.20 34.99 -29.53
N PRO A 571 -29.13 35.41 -30.37
CA PRO A 571 -28.94 35.35 -31.81
C PRO A 571 -27.63 36.05 -32.20
N GLY A 572 -26.79 35.38 -32.96
CA GLY A 572 -25.46 35.83 -33.33
C GLY A 572 -24.31 35.18 -32.60
N ASP A 573 -24.56 34.53 -31.45
CA ASP A 573 -23.50 33.84 -30.67
C ASP A 573 -22.94 32.62 -31.43
N ARG A 574 -21.64 32.43 -31.33
CA ARG A 574 -20.96 31.24 -31.87
C ARG A 574 -21.05 30.11 -30.86
N VAL A 575 -21.52 28.96 -31.29
CA VAL A 575 -21.68 27.75 -30.48
C VAL A 575 -21.08 26.55 -31.18
N HIS A 576 -20.59 25.62 -30.41
CA HIS A 576 -20.17 24.31 -30.88
C HIS A 576 -21.30 23.30 -30.70
N VAL A 577 -21.65 22.59 -31.74
CA VAL A 577 -22.71 21.58 -31.77
C VAL A 577 -22.07 20.19 -31.57
N ARG A 578 -22.16 19.63 -30.37
CA ARG A 578 -21.51 18.37 -30.01
C ARG A 578 -21.83 17.20 -30.93
N ARG A 579 -23.09 17.09 -31.38
CA ARG A 579 -23.55 16.01 -32.26
C ARG A 579 -22.85 15.95 -33.61
N PHE A 580 -22.43 17.10 -34.13
CA PHE A 580 -21.80 17.21 -35.44
C PHE A 580 -20.34 17.59 -35.39
N ASP A 581 -19.82 17.80 -34.19
CA ASP A 581 -18.45 18.27 -33.92
C ASP A 581 -18.07 19.49 -34.77
N ARG A 582 -19.00 20.44 -34.91
CA ARG A 582 -18.87 21.65 -35.75
C ARG A 582 -19.36 22.89 -35.03
N SER A 583 -18.71 24.01 -35.33
CA SER A 583 -19.13 25.32 -34.84
C SER A 583 -20.17 25.94 -35.81
N GLY A 584 -21.15 26.63 -35.23
CA GLY A 584 -22.16 27.37 -35.95
C GLY A 584 -22.54 28.65 -35.22
N GLN A 585 -23.39 29.45 -35.82
CA GLN A 585 -23.91 30.71 -35.26
C GLN A 585 -25.39 30.55 -34.93
N ILE A 586 -25.82 30.97 -33.75
CA ILE A 586 -27.23 30.91 -33.34
C ILE A 586 -28.03 31.93 -34.17
N VAL A 587 -29.04 31.44 -34.85
CA VAL A 587 -30.02 32.27 -35.59
C VAL A 587 -31.18 32.64 -34.69
N ARG A 588 -31.69 31.68 -33.92
CA ARG A 588 -32.83 31.88 -33.02
C ARG A 588 -32.83 30.83 -31.91
N VAL A 589 -33.13 31.25 -30.68
CA VAL A 589 -33.31 30.34 -29.51
C VAL A 589 -34.81 30.18 -29.25
N GLN A 590 -35.27 28.94 -29.17
CA GLN A 590 -36.65 28.57 -28.85
C GLN A 590 -36.70 27.88 -27.50
N LEU A 591 -36.64 28.65 -26.41
CA LEU A 591 -36.58 28.13 -25.04
C LEU A 591 -37.73 27.20 -24.68
N HIS A 592 -38.95 27.50 -25.15
CA HIS A 592 -40.15 26.67 -24.91
C HIS A 592 -40.08 25.27 -25.53
N LYS A 593 -39.29 25.10 -26.60
CA LYS A 593 -39.03 23.81 -27.23
C LYS A 593 -37.71 23.18 -26.81
N GLN A 594 -36.91 23.86 -25.99
CA GLN A 594 -35.53 23.49 -25.67
C GLN A 594 -34.64 23.27 -26.90
N MET A 595 -34.85 24.07 -27.94
CA MET A 595 -34.15 23.98 -29.23
C MET A 595 -33.54 25.34 -29.60
N ALA A 596 -32.48 25.31 -30.37
CA ALA A 596 -31.95 26.48 -31.05
C ALA A 596 -31.78 26.19 -32.54
N VAL A 597 -32.04 27.20 -33.39
CA VAL A 597 -31.68 27.14 -34.78
C VAL A 597 -30.27 27.67 -34.93
N VAL A 598 -29.38 26.82 -35.42
CA VAL A 598 -27.94 27.10 -35.60
C VAL A 598 -27.61 27.05 -37.10
N ASN A 599 -27.01 28.11 -37.60
CA ASN A 599 -26.46 28.15 -38.95
C ASN A 599 -25.02 27.61 -38.92
N MET A 600 -24.80 26.49 -39.60
CA MET A 600 -23.50 25.81 -39.72
C MET A 600 -22.83 26.07 -41.11
N GLY A 601 -23.04 27.23 -41.67
CA GLY A 601 -22.48 27.66 -42.95
C GLY A 601 -23.48 27.56 -44.13
N ALA A 602 -23.76 26.39 -44.64
CA ALA A 602 -24.68 26.18 -45.79
C ALA A 602 -26.10 25.76 -45.38
N VAL A 603 -26.32 25.38 -44.11
CA VAL A 603 -27.59 24.81 -43.63
C VAL A 603 -27.93 25.35 -42.24
N GLU A 604 -29.19 25.76 -42.07
CA GLU A 604 -29.77 26.03 -40.76
C GLU A 604 -30.39 24.74 -40.19
N MET A 605 -30.05 24.39 -38.96
CA MET A 605 -30.55 23.19 -38.31
C MET A 605 -31.11 23.49 -36.92
N GLU A 606 -32.21 22.82 -36.58
CA GLU A 606 -32.72 22.81 -35.20
C GLU A 606 -31.92 21.82 -34.37
N VAL A 607 -31.28 22.32 -33.29
CA VAL A 607 -30.42 21.55 -32.42
C VAL A 607 -30.92 21.68 -30.98
N PRO A 608 -31.01 20.58 -30.19
CA PRO A 608 -31.35 20.65 -28.78
C PRO A 608 -30.34 21.50 -28.00
N LEU A 609 -30.82 22.37 -27.12
CA LEU A 609 -29.97 23.25 -26.31
C LEU A 609 -28.91 22.48 -25.46
N ARG A 610 -29.20 21.25 -25.09
CA ARG A 610 -28.27 20.36 -24.36
C ARG A 610 -27.04 19.91 -25.18
N GLU A 611 -27.11 20.03 -26.50
CA GLU A 611 -26.03 19.68 -27.42
C GLU A 611 -25.16 20.88 -27.82
N LEU A 612 -25.46 22.07 -27.30
CA LEU A 612 -24.71 23.28 -27.54
C LEU A 612 -23.72 23.58 -26.43
N SER A 613 -22.51 24.00 -26.76
CA SER A 613 -21.54 24.61 -25.87
C SER A 613 -21.09 25.95 -26.43
N CYS A 614 -21.00 26.97 -25.55
CA CYS A 614 -20.52 28.29 -25.97
C CYS A 614 -19.04 28.21 -26.34
N LEU A 615 -18.66 28.82 -27.45
CA LEU A 615 -17.27 29.09 -27.78
C LEU A 615 -16.89 30.47 -27.21
N PRO A 616 -15.68 30.64 -26.67
CA PRO A 616 -15.22 31.96 -26.25
C PRO A 616 -15.20 32.90 -27.47
N PRO A 617 -15.45 34.22 -27.29
CA PRO A 617 -15.36 35.17 -28.38
C PRO A 617 -13.96 35.10 -28.99
N SER A 618 -13.87 34.97 -30.32
CA SER A 618 -12.60 35.08 -31.03
C SER A 618 -12.06 36.48 -30.81
N ASN A 619 -10.88 36.61 -30.22
CA ASN A 619 -10.08 37.83 -30.30
C ASN A 619 -9.66 37.98 -31.79
N ASP A 620 -10.44 38.70 -32.57
CA ASP A 620 -9.99 39.36 -33.81
C ASP A 620 -9.60 40.80 -33.48
#